data_7e6e6350d5cbd99cf85fd1b54ca3bc47
#
_entry.id   7e6e6350d5cbd99cf85fd1b54ca3bc47
#
_cell.length_a   1.000
_cell.length_b   1.000
_cell.length_c   1.000
_cell.angle_alpha   90.00
_cell.angle_beta   90.00
_cell.angle_gamma   90.00
#
_symmetry.space_group_name_H-M   'P 1'
#
loop_
_entity.id
_entity.type
_entity.pdbx_description
1 polymer ?
#
loop_
_entity_poly.entity_id
_entity_poly.type
_entity_poly.pdbx_seq_one_letter_code
_entity_poly.pdbx_strand_id
1 'polypeptide(L)'
;MNLYRISDLNIEIYTNSPTLTESIERYKANYREVPNVTLALSDDRMIELMEENEGVTADVIENTYMATLYCWSLFDFNGFPIRATAVERENDCVLIAAPYEEGFDPLTMIPGEHVFAYNYPAVRRQDDDYYAFDTPFGKLGYLSKTGRKLKLSSIVFVDSGRFDSLRRLEAKDFVPMFMRAVAQNIRHERTKHTLFVLERLMHHVDFYGVRDLSDFGFIMERV
;
A
#
# COMPACT_ATOMS: atom_id res chain seq x y z
N MET A 1 -5.93 -21.94 13.81
CA MET A 1 -6.67 -20.70 13.52
C MET A 1 -5.64 -19.69 13.02
N ASN A 2 -5.85 -19.20 11.80
CA ASN A 2 -4.89 -18.38 11.08
C ASN A 2 -5.32 -16.90 11.15
N LEU A 3 -5.32 -16.35 12.38
CA LEU A 3 -5.73 -14.97 12.66
C LEU A 3 -4.50 -14.07 12.75
N TYR A 4 -4.55 -12.96 12.02
CA TYR A 4 -3.45 -12.00 11.89
C TYR A 4 -3.98 -10.58 12.12
N ARG A 5 -3.15 -9.71 12.70
CA ARG A 5 -3.47 -8.29 12.86
C ARG A 5 -2.69 -7.48 11.84
N ILE A 6 -3.39 -7.09 10.76
CA ILE A 6 -2.81 -6.33 9.64
C ILE A 6 -3.56 -5.01 9.52
N SER A 7 -2.86 -3.89 9.57
CA SER A 7 -3.43 -2.54 9.50
C SER A 7 -4.53 -2.28 10.52
N ASP A 8 -4.33 -2.77 11.76
CA ASP A 8 -5.32 -2.72 12.84
C ASP A 8 -6.65 -3.44 12.53
N LEU A 9 -6.64 -4.41 11.61
CA LEU A 9 -7.74 -5.32 11.34
C LEU A 9 -7.36 -6.74 11.74
N ASN A 10 -8.32 -7.46 12.29
CA ASN A 10 -8.21 -8.89 12.54
C ASN A 10 -8.58 -9.62 11.25
N ILE A 11 -7.61 -10.26 10.63
CA ILE A 11 -7.78 -10.92 9.32
C ILE A 11 -7.52 -12.40 9.49
N GLU A 12 -8.49 -13.20 9.15
CA GLU A 12 -8.33 -14.64 9.05
C GLU A 12 -7.87 -15.00 7.64
N ILE A 13 -6.71 -15.68 7.52
CA ILE A 13 -6.11 -16.00 6.22
C ILE A 13 -5.95 -17.51 6.12
N TYR A 14 -6.51 -18.09 5.06
CA TYR A 14 -6.33 -19.48 4.67
C TYR A 14 -5.47 -19.52 3.40
N THR A 15 -4.23 -20.00 3.51
CA THR A 15 -3.27 -20.01 2.41
C THR A 15 -2.45 -21.30 2.40
N ASN A 16 -2.14 -21.77 1.19
CA ASN A 16 -1.17 -22.83 0.91
C ASN A 16 0.15 -22.24 0.37
N SER A 17 0.22 -20.93 0.12
CA SER A 17 1.43 -20.25 -0.37
C SER A 17 2.50 -20.22 0.72
N PRO A 18 3.69 -20.84 0.50
CA PRO A 18 4.81 -20.75 1.41
C PRO A 18 5.29 -19.29 1.60
N THR A 19 5.33 -18.53 0.50
CA THR A 19 5.75 -17.13 0.50
C THR A 19 4.83 -16.26 1.35
N LEU A 20 3.51 -16.42 1.21
CA LEU A 20 2.55 -15.68 2.02
C LEU A 20 2.60 -16.12 3.48
N THR A 21 2.71 -17.44 3.74
CA THR A 21 2.83 -17.99 5.10
C THR A 21 4.01 -17.36 5.85
N GLU A 22 5.18 -17.27 5.22
CA GLU A 22 6.35 -16.64 5.81
C GLU A 22 6.13 -15.16 6.10
N SER A 23 5.53 -14.43 5.15
CA SER A 23 5.35 -12.98 5.28
C SER A 23 4.30 -12.60 6.33
N ILE A 24 3.24 -13.41 6.54
CA ILE A 24 2.16 -13.13 7.51
C ILE A 24 2.49 -13.57 8.94
N GLU A 25 3.45 -14.46 9.13
CA GLU A 25 3.77 -15.05 10.46
C GLU A 25 4.02 -13.98 11.53
N ARG A 26 4.67 -12.90 11.17
CA ARG A 26 4.98 -11.78 12.06
C ARG A 26 3.77 -10.91 12.45
N TYR A 27 2.60 -11.12 11.79
CA TYR A 27 1.36 -10.41 12.09
C TYR A 27 0.39 -11.23 12.94
N LYS A 28 0.81 -12.38 13.46
CA LYS A 28 -0.05 -13.25 14.29
C LYS A 28 -0.77 -12.48 15.38
N ALA A 29 -2.09 -12.67 15.44
CA ALA A 29 -2.97 -12.07 16.43
C ALA A 29 -3.34 -13.06 17.54
N ASN A 30 -3.99 -12.54 18.60
CA ASN A 30 -4.49 -13.38 19.68
C ASN A 30 -5.77 -14.12 19.22
N TYR A 31 -5.84 -15.41 19.46
CA TYR A 31 -6.91 -16.33 19.02
C TYR A 31 -8.32 -16.02 19.56
N ARG A 32 -8.47 -15.07 20.48
CA ARG A 32 -9.76 -14.71 21.08
C ARG A 32 -10.51 -13.59 20.36
N GLU A 33 -9.89 -13.00 19.34
CA GLU A 33 -10.49 -11.89 18.61
C GLU A 33 -11.33 -12.43 17.43
N VAL A 34 -12.42 -11.72 17.13
CA VAL A 34 -13.28 -12.04 15.99
C VAL A 34 -12.66 -11.46 14.73
N PRO A 35 -12.55 -12.20 13.62
CA PRO A 35 -12.05 -11.65 12.38
C PRO A 35 -12.98 -10.57 11.81
N ASN A 36 -12.37 -9.47 11.34
CA ASN A 36 -13.05 -8.44 10.58
C ASN A 36 -13.20 -8.86 9.10
N VAL A 37 -12.23 -9.62 8.61
CA VAL A 37 -12.13 -10.07 7.21
C VAL A 37 -11.62 -11.51 7.19
N THR A 38 -12.14 -12.31 6.26
CA THR A 38 -11.61 -13.62 5.94
C THR A 38 -11.09 -13.62 4.51
N LEU A 39 -9.82 -13.98 4.32
CA LEU A 39 -9.19 -14.13 3.02
C LEU A 39 -8.98 -15.62 2.75
N ALA A 40 -9.57 -16.11 1.67
CA ALA A 40 -9.44 -17.48 1.21
C ALA A 40 -9.54 -17.54 -0.31
N LEU A 41 -8.82 -18.49 -0.89
CA LEU A 41 -8.93 -18.84 -2.30
C LEU A 41 -9.44 -20.29 -2.39
N SER A 42 -10.58 -20.50 -3.05
CA SER A 42 -11.12 -21.84 -3.27
C SER A 42 -10.28 -22.59 -4.32
N ASP A 43 -10.27 -23.91 -4.22
CA ASP A 43 -9.55 -24.76 -5.18
C ASP A 43 -10.04 -24.53 -6.62
N ASP A 44 -11.36 -24.42 -6.83
CA ASP A 44 -11.94 -24.14 -8.16
C ASP A 44 -11.40 -22.80 -8.72
N ARG A 45 -11.39 -21.75 -7.91
CA ARG A 45 -10.86 -20.45 -8.36
C ARG A 45 -9.36 -20.47 -8.58
N MET A 46 -8.60 -21.27 -7.81
CA MET A 46 -7.17 -21.47 -8.05
C MET A 46 -6.95 -22.11 -9.42
N ILE A 47 -7.71 -23.15 -9.77
CA ILE A 47 -7.62 -23.83 -11.09
C ILE A 47 -7.88 -22.84 -12.22
N GLU A 48 -8.97 -22.06 -12.14
CA GLU A 48 -9.28 -21.03 -13.13
C GLU A 48 -8.13 -20.02 -13.29
N LEU A 49 -7.59 -19.52 -12.17
CA LEU A 49 -6.49 -18.56 -12.19
C LEU A 49 -5.20 -19.14 -12.78
N MET A 50 -4.93 -20.42 -12.56
CA MET A 50 -3.78 -21.11 -13.18
C MET A 50 -3.95 -21.24 -14.69
N GLU A 51 -5.16 -21.50 -15.18
CA GLU A 51 -5.48 -21.55 -16.61
C GLU A 51 -5.37 -20.15 -17.26
N GLU A 52 -5.84 -19.11 -16.56
CA GLU A 52 -5.75 -17.70 -17.00
C GLU A 52 -4.31 -17.16 -17.03
N ASN A 53 -3.38 -17.75 -16.25
CA ASN A 53 -2.01 -17.25 -16.05
C ASN A 53 -0.97 -18.36 -16.31
N GLU A 54 -0.98 -18.92 -17.52
CA GLU A 54 -0.06 -19.97 -17.93
C GLU A 54 1.41 -19.59 -17.68
N GLY A 55 2.16 -20.48 -17.04
CA GLY A 55 3.58 -20.29 -16.71
C GLY A 55 3.84 -19.53 -15.39
N VAL A 56 2.81 -19.04 -14.71
CA VAL A 56 2.93 -18.44 -13.37
C VAL A 56 2.74 -19.53 -12.30
N THR A 57 3.58 -19.52 -11.27
CA THR A 57 3.47 -20.54 -10.20
C THR A 57 2.23 -20.31 -9.32
N ALA A 58 1.68 -21.40 -8.77
CA ALA A 58 0.54 -21.37 -7.86
C ALA A 58 0.79 -20.43 -6.65
N ASP A 59 2.02 -20.41 -6.11
CA ASP A 59 2.42 -19.55 -5.00
C ASP A 59 2.27 -18.05 -5.35
N VAL A 60 2.74 -17.65 -6.54
CA VAL A 60 2.62 -16.23 -7.01
C VAL A 60 1.16 -15.87 -7.26
N ILE A 61 0.39 -16.79 -7.86
CA ILE A 61 -1.04 -16.57 -8.13
C ILE A 61 -1.80 -16.35 -6.82
N GLU A 62 -1.63 -17.27 -5.87
CA GLU A 62 -2.31 -17.21 -4.58
C GLU A 62 -1.95 -15.92 -3.82
N ASN A 63 -0.66 -15.60 -3.72
CA ASN A 63 -0.19 -14.38 -3.05
C ASN A 63 -0.78 -13.11 -3.68
N THR A 64 -0.78 -13.02 -5.01
CA THR A 64 -1.36 -11.89 -5.75
C THR A 64 -2.87 -11.77 -5.54
N TYR A 65 -3.57 -12.90 -5.53
CA TYR A 65 -5.02 -12.93 -5.30
C TYR A 65 -5.37 -12.50 -3.87
N MET A 66 -4.66 -13.03 -2.87
CA MET A 66 -4.86 -12.64 -1.46
C MET A 66 -4.56 -11.16 -1.23
N ALA A 67 -3.50 -10.64 -1.85
CA ALA A 67 -3.21 -9.20 -1.83
C ALA A 67 -4.37 -8.38 -2.41
N THR A 68 -4.95 -8.85 -3.51
CA THR A 68 -6.10 -8.19 -4.15
C THR A 68 -7.34 -8.20 -3.25
N LEU A 69 -7.67 -9.34 -2.64
CA LEU A 69 -8.80 -9.45 -1.70
C LEU A 69 -8.60 -8.52 -0.49
N TYR A 70 -7.40 -8.50 0.07
CA TYR A 70 -7.04 -7.59 1.15
C TYR A 70 -7.22 -6.12 0.75
N CYS A 71 -6.68 -5.73 -0.40
CA CYS A 71 -6.82 -4.39 -0.94
C CYS A 71 -8.29 -3.96 -1.10
N TRP A 72 -9.14 -4.88 -1.54
CA TRP A 72 -10.57 -4.61 -1.67
C TRP A 72 -11.26 -4.45 -0.32
N SER A 73 -10.89 -5.25 0.66
CA SER A 73 -11.47 -5.18 1.99
C SER A 73 -11.16 -3.87 2.72
N LEU A 74 -9.99 -3.25 2.44
CA LEU A 74 -9.61 -1.99 3.07
C LEU A 74 -10.65 -0.87 2.87
N PHE A 75 -11.31 -0.84 1.71
CA PHE A 75 -12.32 0.18 1.42
C PHE A 75 -13.52 0.10 2.37
N ASP A 76 -13.87 -1.08 2.86
CA ASP A 76 -14.97 -1.28 3.80
C ASP A 76 -14.60 -0.83 5.23
N PHE A 77 -13.32 -0.56 5.48
CA PHE A 77 -12.76 -0.12 6.76
C PHE A 77 -12.10 1.27 6.71
N ASN A 78 -12.64 2.17 5.88
CA ASN A 78 -12.16 3.54 5.70
C ASN A 78 -10.68 3.61 5.31
N GLY A 79 -10.23 2.68 4.50
CA GLY A 79 -8.87 2.59 4.02
C GLY A 79 -8.79 2.42 2.51
N PHE A 80 -7.56 2.45 2.01
CA PHE A 80 -7.23 2.16 0.62
C PHE A 80 -5.79 1.65 0.52
N PRO A 81 -5.50 0.79 -0.47
CA PRO A 81 -4.14 0.46 -0.84
C PRO A 81 -3.57 1.55 -1.72
N ILE A 82 -2.30 1.85 -1.59
CA ILE A 82 -1.61 2.74 -2.52
C ILE A 82 -0.28 2.13 -2.94
N ARG A 83 0.03 2.20 -4.21
CA ARG A 83 1.31 1.79 -4.73
C ARG A 83 2.33 2.88 -4.48
N ALA A 84 3.08 2.74 -3.40
CA ALA A 84 4.03 3.71 -2.92
C ALA A 84 5.09 3.06 -2.04
N THR A 85 6.15 3.80 -1.76
CA THR A 85 7.08 3.53 -0.65
C THR A 85 6.70 4.44 0.51
N ALA A 86 6.42 3.86 1.65
CA ALA A 86 6.17 4.61 2.88
C ALA A 86 7.50 4.89 3.58
N VAL A 87 7.78 6.14 3.84
CA VAL A 87 9.02 6.63 4.43
C VAL A 87 8.72 7.23 5.80
N GLU A 88 9.46 6.80 6.80
CA GLU A 88 9.40 7.36 8.16
C GLU A 88 10.18 8.68 8.20
N ARG A 89 9.51 9.75 8.63
CA ARG A 89 10.13 11.04 8.90
C ARG A 89 9.77 11.46 10.34
N GLU A 90 10.73 11.43 11.24
CA GLU A 90 10.49 11.65 12.67
C GLU A 90 9.43 10.69 13.23
N ASN A 91 8.19 11.15 13.38
CA ASN A 91 7.04 10.35 13.85
C ASN A 91 5.92 10.24 12.81
N ASP A 92 6.11 10.81 11.63
CA ASP A 92 5.15 10.86 10.53
C ASP A 92 5.59 9.97 9.37
N CYS A 93 4.66 9.75 8.45
CA CYS A 93 4.87 9.02 7.21
C CYS A 93 4.73 9.94 6.00
N VAL A 94 5.67 9.86 5.10
CA VAL A 94 5.58 10.39 3.74
C VAL A 94 5.44 9.22 2.78
N LEU A 95 4.41 9.23 1.93
CA LEU A 95 4.27 8.25 0.86
C LEU A 95 4.92 8.77 -0.42
N ILE A 96 5.84 8.00 -0.97
CA ILE A 96 6.48 8.29 -2.26
C ILE A 96 5.88 7.38 -3.31
N ALA A 97 5.01 7.93 -4.15
CA ALA A 97 4.36 7.26 -5.25
C ALA A 97 5.09 7.59 -6.57
N ALA A 98 5.69 6.59 -7.17
CA ALA A 98 6.36 6.71 -8.45
C ALA A 98 5.59 5.99 -9.55
N PRO A 99 5.57 6.50 -10.80
CA PRO A 99 5.06 5.74 -11.92
C PRO A 99 5.89 4.46 -12.09
N TYR A 100 5.21 3.38 -12.41
CA TYR A 100 5.90 2.12 -12.70
C TYR A 100 6.40 2.16 -14.15
N GLU A 101 7.51 2.81 -14.35
CA GLU A 101 8.28 2.63 -15.56
C GLU A 101 9.27 1.48 -15.32
N GLU A 102 9.46 0.63 -16.32
CA GLU A 102 10.43 -0.44 -16.24
C GLU A 102 11.80 0.14 -15.84
N GLY A 103 12.33 -0.32 -14.70
CA GLY A 103 13.65 0.08 -14.20
C GLY A 103 13.68 1.15 -13.10
N PHE A 104 12.57 1.80 -12.75
CA PHE A 104 12.55 2.72 -11.61
C PHE A 104 12.15 1.98 -10.32
N ASP A 105 13.11 1.75 -9.43
CA ASP A 105 12.88 1.25 -8.08
C ASP A 105 13.20 2.37 -7.06
N PRO A 106 12.19 2.96 -6.38
CA PRO A 106 12.42 4.00 -5.38
C PRO A 106 13.42 3.59 -4.29
N LEU A 107 13.52 2.30 -4.00
CA LEU A 107 14.43 1.79 -2.98
C LEU A 107 15.92 2.00 -3.31
N THR A 108 16.26 2.19 -4.57
CA THR A 108 17.65 2.49 -4.96
C THR A 108 18.05 3.92 -4.59
N MET A 109 17.08 4.79 -4.33
CA MET A 109 17.29 6.21 -4.06
C MET A 109 16.89 6.63 -2.63
N ILE A 110 16.14 5.79 -1.92
CA ILE A 110 15.71 6.04 -0.54
C ILE A 110 16.60 5.23 0.41
N PRO A 111 17.28 5.87 1.38
CA PRO A 111 18.04 5.14 2.39
C PRO A 111 17.15 4.14 3.14
N GLY A 112 17.59 2.89 3.23
CA GLY A 112 16.77 1.77 3.74
C GLY A 112 16.28 1.95 5.18
N GLU A 113 17.04 2.68 6.02
CA GLU A 113 16.66 3.01 7.39
C GLU A 113 15.40 3.88 7.50
N HIS A 114 15.07 4.64 6.47
CA HIS A 114 13.88 5.47 6.41
C HIS A 114 12.67 4.72 5.85
N VAL A 115 12.86 3.56 5.22
CA VAL A 115 11.75 2.81 4.63
C VAL A 115 10.92 2.15 5.72
N PHE A 116 9.66 2.55 5.82
CA PHE A 116 8.68 1.96 6.74
C PHE A 116 7.91 0.81 6.10
N ALA A 117 7.40 1.01 4.88
CA ALA A 117 6.73 -0.02 4.10
C ALA A 117 6.97 0.17 2.60
N TYR A 118 6.95 -0.90 1.83
CA TYR A 118 7.25 -0.87 0.40
C TYR A 118 6.19 -1.56 -0.44
N ASN A 119 5.90 -0.97 -1.58
CA ASN A 119 5.06 -1.42 -2.69
C ASN A 119 3.54 -1.29 -2.46
N TYR A 120 2.98 -1.77 -1.34
CA TYR A 120 1.55 -1.65 -1.05
C TYR A 120 1.30 -1.36 0.43
N PRO A 121 1.75 -0.20 0.97
CA PRO A 121 1.29 0.23 2.26
C PRO A 121 -0.23 0.39 2.24
N ALA A 122 -0.87 0.01 3.33
CA ALA A 122 -2.26 0.33 3.54
C ALA A 122 -2.36 1.70 4.18
N VAL A 123 -3.31 2.50 3.72
CA VAL A 123 -3.67 3.75 4.40
C VAL A 123 -5.07 3.58 4.96
N ARG A 124 -5.25 3.94 6.24
CA ARG A 124 -6.56 3.92 6.89
C ARG A 124 -6.81 5.18 7.69
N ARG A 125 -8.06 5.65 7.65
CA ARG A 125 -8.53 6.69 8.56
C ARG A 125 -8.86 6.07 9.90
N GLN A 126 -8.31 6.66 10.97
CA GLN A 126 -8.64 6.33 12.35
C GLN A 126 -8.89 7.64 13.07
N ASP A 127 -10.04 7.76 13.71
CA ASP A 127 -10.55 9.02 14.25
C ASP A 127 -10.61 10.09 13.15
N ASP A 128 -9.85 11.16 13.29
CA ASP A 128 -9.79 12.25 12.31
C ASP A 128 -8.52 12.25 11.46
N ASP A 129 -7.58 11.33 11.69
CA ASP A 129 -6.30 11.28 10.99
C ASP A 129 -6.18 10.07 10.06
N TYR A 130 -5.22 10.16 9.13
CA TYR A 130 -4.83 9.05 8.27
C TYR A 130 -3.51 8.46 8.73
N TYR A 131 -3.43 7.13 8.69
CA TYR A 131 -2.24 6.38 9.09
C TYR A 131 -1.82 5.42 7.99
N ALA A 132 -0.51 5.37 7.77
CA ALA A 132 0.10 4.35 6.93
C ALA A 132 0.48 3.13 7.76
N PHE A 133 0.28 1.96 7.19
CA PHE A 133 0.58 0.66 7.78
C PHE A 133 1.44 -0.15 6.82
N ASP A 134 2.32 -0.94 7.39
CA ASP A 134 2.96 -2.01 6.65
C ASP A 134 2.00 -3.18 6.41
N THR A 135 2.23 -3.90 5.32
CA THR A 135 1.44 -5.07 4.94
C THR A 135 2.32 -6.25 4.54
N PRO A 136 1.86 -7.50 4.72
CA PRO A 136 2.60 -8.68 4.28
C PRO A 136 2.68 -8.84 2.76
N PHE A 137 1.93 -8.03 2.01
CA PHE A 137 1.79 -8.12 0.56
C PHE A 137 2.82 -7.27 -0.21
N GLY A 138 3.76 -6.65 0.50
CA GLY A 138 4.88 -5.91 -0.09
C GLY A 138 6.00 -6.81 -0.61
N LYS A 139 7.09 -6.21 -1.07
CA LYS A 139 8.26 -6.95 -1.55
C LYS A 139 8.90 -7.71 -0.38
N LEU A 140 9.03 -9.03 -0.54
CA LEU A 140 9.74 -9.89 0.41
C LEU A 140 11.16 -9.38 0.66
N GLY A 141 11.58 -9.38 1.93
CA GLY A 141 12.91 -8.99 2.36
C GLY A 141 13.02 -7.58 2.95
N TYR A 142 12.00 -6.73 2.82
CA TYR A 142 11.94 -5.51 3.62
C TYR A 142 11.37 -5.84 5.00
N LEU A 143 12.24 -5.83 6.00
CA LEU A 143 11.88 -5.99 7.40
C LEU A 143 11.24 -4.69 7.86
N SER A 144 9.96 -4.54 7.62
CA SER A 144 9.23 -3.44 8.19
C SER A 144 9.08 -3.61 9.70
N LYS A 145 8.82 -2.51 10.35
CA LYS A 145 8.56 -2.47 11.80
C LYS A 145 7.10 -2.88 12.04
N THR A 146 6.82 -4.18 11.92
CA THR A 146 5.48 -4.76 12.05
C THR A 146 4.72 -4.26 13.28
N GLY A 147 3.42 -4.07 13.11
CA GLY A 147 2.53 -3.62 14.18
C GLY A 147 2.61 -2.13 14.50
N ARG A 148 3.45 -1.36 13.80
CA ARG A 148 3.46 0.10 13.90
C ARG A 148 2.52 0.72 12.87
N LYS A 149 2.03 1.88 13.21
CA LYS A 149 1.41 2.81 12.27
C LYS A 149 2.07 4.16 12.39
N LEU A 150 2.16 4.88 11.29
CA LEU A 150 2.68 6.25 11.25
C LEU A 150 1.58 7.16 10.71
N LYS A 151 1.45 8.35 11.30
CA LYS A 151 0.51 9.35 10.81
C LYS A 151 0.96 9.81 9.42
N LEU A 152 0.05 9.78 8.45
CA LEU A 152 0.33 10.21 7.09
C LEU A 152 0.30 11.73 7.01
N SER A 153 1.43 12.35 6.72
CA SER A 153 1.57 13.80 6.57
C SER A 153 1.49 14.25 5.12
N SER A 154 2.12 13.49 4.20
CA SER A 154 2.19 13.90 2.79
C SER A 154 2.31 12.74 1.82
N ILE A 155 1.93 13.02 0.56
CA ILE A 155 2.12 12.13 -0.58
C ILE A 155 2.93 12.86 -1.64
N VAL A 156 4.07 12.31 -2.01
CA VAL A 156 4.98 12.83 -3.02
C VAL A 156 4.87 11.98 -4.29
N PHE A 157 4.48 12.58 -5.39
CA PHE A 157 4.47 11.94 -6.70
C PHE A 157 5.77 12.25 -7.44
N VAL A 158 6.45 11.19 -7.88
CA VAL A 158 7.68 11.30 -8.70
C VAL A 158 7.30 11.16 -10.16
N ASP A 159 7.59 12.18 -10.98
CA ASP A 159 7.32 12.13 -12.43
C ASP A 159 8.27 13.11 -13.16
N SER A 160 9.31 12.56 -13.79
CA SER A 160 10.34 13.33 -14.48
C SER A 160 9.84 14.05 -15.73
N GLY A 161 8.74 13.59 -16.32
CA GLY A 161 8.12 14.21 -17.48
C GLY A 161 7.17 15.37 -17.12
N ARG A 162 6.80 15.51 -15.85
CA ARG A 162 5.80 16.46 -15.40
C ARG A 162 6.33 17.54 -14.46
N PHE A 163 7.40 17.24 -13.71
CA PHE A 163 7.95 18.13 -12.71
C PHE A 163 9.43 18.43 -12.96
N ASP A 164 9.82 19.70 -12.81
CA ASP A 164 11.21 20.13 -12.87
C ASP A 164 11.84 20.21 -11.47
N SER A 165 11.02 20.46 -10.44
CA SER A 165 11.43 20.61 -9.05
C SER A 165 10.31 20.25 -8.09
N LEU A 166 10.64 20.15 -6.79
CA LEU A 166 9.65 19.94 -5.73
C LEU A 166 8.64 21.08 -5.69
N ARG A 167 7.35 20.77 -5.79
CA ARG A 167 6.26 21.72 -5.65
C ARG A 167 5.04 21.10 -4.98
N ARG A 168 4.28 21.91 -4.25
CA ARG A 168 2.95 21.54 -3.76
C ARG A 168 1.97 21.46 -4.93
N LEU A 169 1.11 20.44 -4.92
CA LEU A 169 0.16 20.19 -6.00
C LEU A 169 -1.24 20.67 -5.66
N GLU A 170 -1.93 21.18 -6.68
CA GLU A 170 -3.37 21.44 -6.62
C GLU A 170 -4.16 20.18 -7.01
N ALA A 171 -5.46 20.14 -6.67
CA ALA A 171 -6.33 19.00 -6.95
C ALA A 171 -6.30 18.54 -8.41
N LYS A 172 -6.29 19.48 -9.37
CA LYS A 172 -6.23 19.18 -10.81
C LYS A 172 -4.98 18.38 -11.21
N ASP A 173 -3.87 18.55 -10.47
CA ASP A 173 -2.60 17.91 -10.74
C ASP A 173 -2.52 16.53 -10.07
N PHE A 174 -2.83 16.43 -8.77
CA PHE A 174 -2.62 15.18 -8.04
C PHE A 174 -3.76 14.16 -8.17
N VAL A 175 -5.02 14.57 -8.41
CA VAL A 175 -6.15 13.62 -8.51
C VAL A 175 -5.90 12.53 -9.57
N PRO A 176 -5.48 12.85 -10.80
CA PRO A 176 -5.17 11.81 -11.78
C PRO A 176 -4.01 10.89 -11.36
N MET A 177 -2.99 11.42 -10.68
CA MET A 177 -1.84 10.67 -10.23
C MET A 177 -2.22 9.73 -9.07
N PHE A 178 -2.99 10.24 -8.10
CA PHE A 178 -3.53 9.45 -7.01
C PHE A 178 -4.38 8.28 -7.52
N MET A 179 -5.30 8.56 -8.44
CA MET A 179 -6.15 7.54 -9.05
C MET A 179 -5.33 6.45 -9.75
N ARG A 180 -4.21 6.78 -10.38
CA ARG A 180 -3.29 5.80 -10.96
C ARG A 180 -2.56 4.99 -9.89
N ALA A 181 -2.11 5.63 -8.83
CA ALA A 181 -1.39 4.96 -7.75
C ALA A 181 -2.27 3.96 -6.98
N VAL A 182 -3.58 4.27 -6.86
CA VAL A 182 -4.57 3.41 -6.18
C VAL A 182 -5.23 2.43 -7.17
N ALA A 183 -5.37 2.78 -8.44
CA ALA A 183 -6.27 2.14 -9.40
C ALA A 183 -5.83 0.77 -9.93
N GLN A 184 -4.60 0.31 -9.72
CA GLN A 184 -4.15 -0.98 -10.29
C GLN A 184 -4.97 -2.19 -9.81
N ASN A 185 -5.76 -2.01 -8.73
CA ASN A 185 -6.61 -3.07 -8.17
C ASN A 185 -8.06 -2.62 -7.94
N ILE A 186 -8.49 -1.47 -8.50
CA ILE A 186 -9.84 -0.95 -8.27
C ILE A 186 -10.75 -1.35 -9.44
N ARG A 187 -11.79 -2.12 -9.14
CA ARG A 187 -12.92 -2.29 -10.05
C ARG A 187 -13.66 -0.96 -10.23
N HIS A 188 -14.25 -0.75 -11.38
CA HIS A 188 -15.01 0.48 -11.73
C HIS A 188 -16.02 0.89 -10.65
N GLU A 189 -16.62 -0.07 -9.98
CA GLU A 189 -17.57 0.12 -8.88
C GLU A 189 -16.99 0.87 -7.67
N ARG A 190 -15.69 0.80 -7.45
CA ARG A 190 -15.01 1.44 -6.31
C ARG A 190 -14.44 2.83 -6.62
N THR A 191 -14.52 3.27 -7.86
CA THR A 191 -14.01 4.61 -8.26
C THR A 191 -14.66 5.73 -7.45
N LYS A 192 -16.00 5.66 -7.24
CA LYS A 192 -16.72 6.66 -6.44
C LYS A 192 -16.24 6.68 -4.99
N HIS A 193 -16.01 5.49 -4.41
CA HIS A 193 -15.50 5.38 -3.05
C HIS A 193 -14.08 5.94 -2.93
N THR A 194 -13.22 5.67 -3.89
CA THR A 194 -11.85 6.21 -3.95
C THR A 194 -11.87 7.74 -4.02
N LEU A 195 -12.73 8.32 -4.84
CA LEU A 195 -12.87 9.78 -4.92
C LEU A 195 -13.38 10.39 -3.61
N PHE A 196 -14.32 9.72 -2.93
CA PHE A 196 -14.81 10.16 -1.63
C PHE A 196 -13.72 10.09 -0.54
N VAL A 197 -12.90 9.03 -0.54
CA VAL A 197 -11.75 8.93 0.35
C VAL A 197 -10.74 10.03 0.05
N LEU A 198 -10.46 10.29 -1.23
CA LEU A 198 -9.53 11.32 -1.66
C LEU A 198 -9.99 12.72 -1.25
N GLU A 199 -11.28 13.04 -1.41
CA GLU A 199 -11.85 14.32 -0.97
C GLU A 199 -11.57 14.58 0.52
N ARG A 200 -11.75 13.57 1.36
CA ARG A 200 -11.44 13.67 2.79
C ARG A 200 -9.93 13.77 3.06
N LEU A 201 -9.14 12.97 2.36
CA LEU A 201 -7.68 12.94 2.51
C LEU A 201 -7.05 14.32 2.24
N MET A 202 -7.58 15.06 1.25
CA MET A 202 -7.11 16.41 0.88
C MET A 202 -7.12 17.43 2.02
N HIS A 203 -7.91 17.22 3.05
CA HIS A 203 -7.99 18.10 4.21
C HIS A 203 -6.98 17.79 5.31
N HIS A 204 -6.30 16.63 5.21
CA HIS A 204 -5.41 16.10 6.25
C HIS A 204 -3.99 15.84 5.77
N VAL A 205 -3.80 15.73 4.45
CA VAL A 205 -2.54 15.29 3.84
C VAL A 205 -2.15 16.27 2.74
N ASP A 206 -0.89 16.66 2.71
CA ASP A 206 -0.33 17.50 1.66
C ASP A 206 0.14 16.66 0.46
N PHE A 207 0.01 17.24 -0.72
CA PHE A 207 0.37 16.58 -1.97
C PHE A 207 1.48 17.36 -2.66
N TYR A 208 2.55 16.65 -3.03
CA TYR A 208 3.72 17.21 -3.71
C TYR A 208 4.04 16.46 -4.98
N GLY A 209 4.67 17.15 -5.92
CA GLY A 209 5.27 16.57 -7.11
C GLY A 209 6.75 16.87 -7.14
N VAL A 210 7.56 15.91 -7.59
CA VAL A 210 9.00 16.05 -7.75
C VAL A 210 9.47 15.33 -9.00
N ARG A 211 10.53 15.82 -9.63
CA ARG A 211 11.12 15.23 -10.82
C ARG A 211 11.69 13.83 -10.54
N ASP A 212 12.50 13.73 -9.51
CA ASP A 212 13.21 12.52 -9.10
C ASP A 212 13.56 12.57 -7.59
N LEU A 213 14.22 11.56 -7.08
CA LEU A 213 14.63 11.45 -5.69
C LEU A 213 16.14 11.68 -5.48
N SER A 214 16.83 12.31 -6.42
CA SER A 214 18.29 12.52 -6.33
C SER A 214 18.70 13.35 -5.12
N ASP A 215 17.84 14.26 -4.67
CA ASP A 215 18.01 15.03 -3.42
C ASP A 215 16.96 14.64 -2.38
N PHE A 216 16.97 13.38 -1.99
CA PHE A 216 16.01 12.82 -1.03
C PHE A 216 15.98 13.60 0.29
N GLY A 217 17.15 14.01 0.83
CA GLY A 217 17.24 14.79 2.06
C GLY A 217 16.48 16.10 1.97
N PHE A 218 16.71 16.87 0.90
CA PHE A 218 16.01 18.14 0.66
C PHE A 218 14.48 17.94 0.53
N ILE A 219 14.05 16.86 -0.14
CA ILE A 219 12.62 16.56 -0.26
C ILE A 219 12.02 16.33 1.12
N MET A 220 12.67 15.49 1.94
CA MET A 220 12.16 15.14 3.28
C MET A 220 12.11 16.30 4.27
N GLU A 221 12.94 17.32 4.08
CA GLU A 221 12.91 18.55 4.89
C GLU A 221 11.74 19.48 4.53
N ARG A 222 11.18 19.35 3.33
CA ARG A 222 10.23 20.31 2.74
C ARG A 222 8.78 19.84 2.63
N VAL A 223 8.53 18.55 2.74
CA VAL A 223 7.20 17.93 2.56
C VAL A 223 6.49 17.64 3.87
#